data_5a8e89d80f18508a37775f4663dac72e
#
_entry.id   5a8e89d80f18508a37775f4663dac72e
#
_cell.length_a   1.000
_cell.length_b   1.000
_cell.length_c   1.000
_cell.angle_alpha   90.00
_cell.angle_beta   90.00
_cell.angle_gamma   90.00
#
_symmetry.space_group_name_H-M   'P 1'
#
loop_
_entity.id
_entity.type
_entity.pdbx_description
1 polymer ?
#
loop_
_entity_poly.entity_id
_entity_poly.type
_entity_poly.pdbx_seq_one_letter_code
_entity_poly.pdbx_strand_id
1 'polypeptide(L)'
;MINTTINDINLTFETKNTIFSPQGIDKGTLAMLSVAEILPSDKVLDLGCGYGVVGIYTAKLIGEANVVMSDTDIDCVNISRKNAEANGVGSIQVIHSNGFEDIQEKDFTLILSNPPYHSDFSVPKHFIEKGFNRLKIGGKMYMVTKRKDWYKNKFIAIFGGVRTNVIEDYFIFCSEKRSTQYAK
;
A
#
# COMPACT_ATOMS: atom_id res chain seq x y z
N MET A 1 11.76 -7.21 17.11
CA MET A 1 11.63 -5.73 17.12
C MET A 1 12.54 -5.16 16.06
N ILE A 2 12.01 -4.35 15.14
CA ILE A 2 12.78 -3.65 14.10
C ILE A 2 12.73 -2.15 14.42
N ASN A 3 13.90 -1.53 14.57
CA ASN A 3 14.03 -0.07 14.66
C ASN A 3 14.63 0.43 13.35
N THR A 4 14.03 1.45 12.78
CA THR A 4 14.42 1.98 11.47
C THR A 4 14.15 3.48 11.37
N THR A 5 14.79 4.11 10.39
CA THR A 5 14.52 5.50 10.04
C THR A 5 14.19 5.54 8.55
N ILE A 6 13.04 6.10 8.20
CA ILE A 6 12.61 6.33 6.82
C ILE A 6 12.42 7.85 6.64
N ASN A 7 13.21 8.48 5.78
CA ASN A 7 13.17 9.93 5.52
C ASN A 7 13.10 10.75 6.83
N ASP A 8 14.07 10.54 7.73
CA ASP A 8 14.20 11.19 9.04
C ASP A 8 13.09 10.88 10.07
N ILE A 9 12.16 9.98 9.75
CA ILE A 9 11.14 9.51 10.69
C ILE A 9 11.60 8.21 11.33
N ASN A 10 11.78 8.23 12.65
CA ASN A 10 12.11 7.05 13.44
C ASN A 10 10.86 6.21 13.69
N LEU A 11 10.95 4.92 13.40
CA LEU A 11 9.86 3.97 13.49
C LEU A 11 10.33 2.69 14.19
N THR A 12 9.43 2.08 14.94
CA THR A 12 9.65 0.82 15.64
C THR A 12 8.54 -0.16 15.29
N PHE A 13 8.92 -1.39 14.93
CA PHE A 13 7.95 -2.42 14.54
C PHE A 13 8.20 -3.72 15.30
N GLU A 14 7.14 -4.27 15.87
CA GLU A 14 7.05 -5.66 16.25
C GLU A 14 6.70 -6.50 15.01
N THR A 15 7.31 -7.68 14.88
CA THR A 15 7.05 -8.62 13.79
C THR A 15 6.92 -10.03 14.33
N LYS A 16 6.37 -10.94 13.52
CA LYS A 16 6.30 -12.38 13.79
C LYS A 16 6.96 -13.12 12.63
N ASN A 17 7.58 -14.28 12.91
CA ASN A 17 8.22 -15.11 11.89
C ASN A 17 7.27 -15.62 10.79
N THR A 18 5.97 -15.60 11.05
CA THR A 18 4.91 -16.02 10.12
C THR A 18 4.47 -14.92 9.17
N ILE A 19 4.88 -13.66 9.40
CA ILE A 19 4.49 -12.48 8.61
C ILE A 19 5.57 -12.17 7.58
N PHE A 20 5.18 -11.60 6.46
CA PHE A 20 6.10 -11.19 5.39
C PHE A 20 7.21 -10.27 5.90
N SER A 21 8.45 -10.56 5.49
CA SER A 21 9.67 -9.81 5.85
C SER A 21 9.93 -9.62 7.36
N PRO A 22 9.98 -10.71 8.16
CA PRO A 22 10.00 -10.61 9.61
C PRO A 22 11.34 -10.10 10.19
N GLN A 23 12.41 -10.10 9.41
CA GLN A 23 13.77 -9.73 9.85
C GLN A 23 14.15 -8.27 9.55
N GLY A 24 13.33 -7.58 8.76
CA GLY A 24 13.59 -6.20 8.36
C GLY A 24 12.51 -5.68 7.43
N ILE A 25 12.53 -4.38 7.16
CA ILE A 25 11.58 -3.81 6.20
C ILE A 25 11.91 -4.31 4.80
N ASP A 26 10.89 -4.76 4.09
CA ASP A 26 11.04 -5.22 2.72
C ASP A 26 11.60 -4.11 1.81
N LYS A 27 12.60 -4.46 1.02
CA LYS A 27 13.25 -3.51 0.10
C LYS A 27 12.30 -2.93 -0.95
N GLY A 28 11.32 -3.72 -1.41
CA GLY A 28 10.29 -3.24 -2.33
C GLY A 28 9.42 -2.17 -1.68
N THR A 29 9.04 -2.35 -0.41
CA THR A 29 8.33 -1.33 0.36
C THR A 29 9.13 -0.03 0.45
N LEU A 30 10.43 -0.10 0.79
CA LEU A 30 11.30 1.08 0.84
C LEU A 30 11.45 1.73 -0.54
N ALA A 31 11.62 0.93 -1.60
CA ALA A 31 11.69 1.42 -2.98
C ALA A 31 10.41 2.16 -3.39
N MET A 32 9.23 1.63 -3.06
CA MET A 32 7.95 2.31 -3.32
C MET A 32 7.85 3.62 -2.55
N LEU A 33 8.16 3.64 -1.26
CA LEU A 33 8.10 4.84 -0.43
C LEU A 33 9.09 5.92 -0.87
N SER A 34 10.22 5.55 -1.48
CA SER A 34 11.20 6.51 -2.01
C SER A 34 10.74 7.29 -3.23
N VAL A 35 9.73 6.78 -3.96
CA VAL A 35 9.20 7.41 -5.19
C VAL A 35 7.74 7.83 -5.08
N ALA A 36 7.02 7.36 -4.06
CA ALA A 36 5.63 7.72 -3.84
C ALA A 36 5.50 9.19 -3.42
N GLU A 37 4.67 9.93 -4.13
CA GLU A 37 4.31 11.30 -3.77
C GLU A 37 3.14 11.24 -2.78
N ILE A 38 3.39 11.59 -1.53
CA ILE A 38 2.39 11.64 -0.47
C ILE A 38 2.16 13.10 -0.09
N LEU A 39 0.97 13.61 -0.30
CA LEU A 39 0.60 15.00 -0.04
C LEU A 39 -0.15 15.13 1.30
N PRO A 40 -0.01 16.25 2.02
CA PRO A 40 -0.73 16.48 3.27
C PRO A 40 -2.26 16.38 3.16
N SER A 41 -2.81 16.58 1.97
CA SER A 41 -4.24 16.50 1.67
C SER A 41 -4.72 15.10 1.24
N ASP A 42 -3.83 14.13 1.19
CA ASP A 42 -4.18 12.79 0.74
C ASP A 42 -5.08 12.05 1.74
N LYS A 43 -5.98 11.23 1.19
CA LYS A 43 -6.70 10.17 1.88
C LYS A 43 -6.13 8.84 1.37
N VAL A 44 -5.44 8.12 2.23
CA VAL A 44 -4.54 7.02 1.85
C VAL A 44 -5.07 5.66 2.30
N LEU A 45 -4.98 4.68 1.43
CA LEU A 45 -5.15 3.26 1.76
C LEU A 45 -3.81 2.53 1.59
N ASP A 46 -3.35 1.91 2.67
CA ASP A 46 -2.31 0.87 2.66
C ASP A 46 -2.97 -0.49 2.51
N LEU A 47 -2.93 -1.04 1.30
CA LEU A 47 -3.63 -2.25 0.90
C LEU A 47 -2.72 -3.48 0.97
N GLY A 48 -3.02 -4.40 1.88
CA GLY A 48 -2.13 -5.50 2.25
C GLY A 48 -1.00 -5.00 3.15
N CYS A 49 -1.37 -4.43 4.30
CA CYS A 49 -0.46 -3.62 5.13
C CYS A 49 0.62 -4.42 5.87
N GLY A 50 0.48 -5.75 5.97
CA GLY A 50 1.39 -6.57 6.77
C GLY A 50 1.47 -6.08 8.21
N TYR A 51 2.66 -5.78 8.70
CA TYR A 51 2.83 -5.23 10.05
C TYR A 51 2.78 -3.69 10.13
N GLY A 52 2.36 -3.02 9.03
CA GLY A 52 1.93 -1.63 9.05
C GLY A 52 2.98 -0.60 8.61
N VAL A 53 4.07 -0.97 7.97
CA VAL A 53 5.16 -0.04 7.62
C VAL A 53 4.68 1.15 6.81
N VAL A 54 3.97 0.91 5.71
CA VAL A 54 3.52 1.95 4.77
C VAL A 54 2.49 2.87 5.42
N GLY A 55 1.46 2.29 6.03
CA GLY A 55 0.38 3.08 6.66
C GLY A 55 0.87 3.90 7.85
N ILE A 56 1.69 3.33 8.72
CA ILE A 56 2.24 4.02 9.89
C ILE A 56 3.18 5.16 9.46
N TYR A 57 4.10 4.89 8.51
CA TYR A 57 4.97 5.92 7.95
C TYR A 57 4.14 7.07 7.35
N THR A 58 3.13 6.73 6.54
CA THR A 58 2.23 7.72 5.94
C THR A 58 1.48 8.54 6.98
N ALA A 59 0.96 7.89 8.02
CA ALA A 59 0.26 8.58 9.12
C ALA A 59 1.15 9.55 9.89
N LYS A 60 2.45 9.25 10.03
CA LYS A 60 3.42 10.18 10.61
C LYS A 60 3.62 11.42 9.74
N LEU A 61 3.42 11.30 8.42
CA LEU A 61 3.55 12.43 7.49
C LEU A 61 2.31 13.31 7.43
N ILE A 62 1.12 12.71 7.35
CA ILE A 62 -0.12 13.41 6.98
C ILE A 62 -1.22 13.35 8.04
N GLY A 63 -0.97 12.66 9.15
CA GLY A 63 -1.97 12.46 10.22
C GLY A 63 -2.73 11.14 10.08
N GLU A 64 -2.98 10.51 11.20
CA GLU A 64 -3.58 9.17 11.31
C GLU A 64 -5.03 9.09 10.83
N ALA A 65 -5.80 10.19 10.95
CA ALA A 65 -7.18 10.26 10.48
C ALA A 65 -7.33 10.14 8.94
N ASN A 66 -6.24 10.36 8.21
CA ASN A 66 -6.20 10.34 6.76
C ASN A 66 -5.74 8.99 6.18
N VAL A 67 -5.46 8.02 7.03
CA VAL A 67 -4.88 6.74 6.63
C VAL A 67 -5.76 5.58 7.08
N VAL A 68 -6.03 4.67 6.15
CA VAL A 68 -6.64 3.37 6.40
C VAL A 68 -5.62 2.28 6.05
N MET A 69 -5.50 1.28 6.89
CA MET A 69 -4.71 0.07 6.63
C MET A 69 -5.64 -1.14 6.53
N SER A 70 -5.32 -2.09 5.67
CA SER A 70 -6.09 -3.34 5.58
C SER A 70 -5.20 -4.53 5.25
N ASP A 71 -5.56 -5.69 5.80
CA ASP A 71 -4.93 -6.97 5.46
C ASP A 71 -5.95 -8.11 5.57
N THR A 72 -5.71 -9.18 4.83
CA THR A 72 -6.53 -10.40 4.90
C THR A 72 -6.09 -11.34 6.03
N ASP A 73 -4.88 -11.16 6.56
CA ASP A 73 -4.35 -11.92 7.68
C ASP A 73 -4.65 -11.19 9.00
N ILE A 74 -5.43 -11.83 9.86
CA ILE A 74 -5.79 -11.27 11.18
C ILE A 74 -4.58 -11.03 12.08
N ASP A 75 -3.51 -11.82 11.93
CA ASP A 75 -2.26 -11.60 12.67
C ASP A 75 -1.57 -10.32 12.20
N CYS A 76 -1.59 -10.03 10.88
CA CYS A 76 -1.12 -8.77 10.32
C CYS A 76 -1.93 -7.57 10.85
N VAL A 77 -3.25 -7.68 10.86
CA VAL A 77 -4.15 -6.65 11.41
C VAL A 77 -3.84 -6.37 12.88
N ASN A 78 -3.70 -7.40 13.70
CA ASN A 78 -3.43 -7.26 15.13
C ASN A 78 -2.05 -6.65 15.41
N ILE A 79 -1.03 -7.07 14.69
CA ILE A 79 0.32 -6.56 14.89
C ILE A 79 0.46 -5.13 14.36
N SER A 80 -0.20 -4.79 13.24
CA SER A 80 -0.18 -3.42 12.71
C SER A 80 -0.87 -2.43 13.65
N ARG A 81 -1.94 -2.81 14.35
CA ARG A 81 -2.55 -1.99 15.41
C ARG A 81 -1.59 -1.70 16.55
N LYS A 82 -0.91 -2.73 17.06
CA LYS A 82 0.12 -2.56 18.11
C LYS A 82 1.26 -1.65 17.66
N ASN A 83 1.70 -1.83 16.42
CA ASN A 83 2.75 -0.99 15.83
C ASN A 83 2.30 0.44 15.64
N ALA A 84 1.06 0.69 15.27
CA ALA A 84 0.48 2.03 15.19
C ALA A 84 0.50 2.72 16.56
N GLU A 85 0.06 2.03 17.63
CA GLU A 85 0.13 2.53 19.00
C GLU A 85 1.56 2.84 19.42
N ALA A 86 2.51 1.91 19.18
CA ALA A 86 3.92 2.07 19.52
C ALA A 86 4.58 3.27 18.82
N ASN A 87 4.09 3.66 17.64
CA ASN A 87 4.58 4.81 16.88
C ASN A 87 3.76 6.10 17.12
N GLY A 88 2.80 6.09 18.06
CA GLY A 88 2.01 7.28 18.41
C GLY A 88 0.98 7.69 17.36
N VAL A 89 0.48 6.73 16.58
CA VAL A 89 -0.56 6.89 15.55
C VAL A 89 -1.64 5.80 15.70
N GLY A 90 -2.00 5.51 16.94
CA GLY A 90 -2.90 4.39 17.28
C GLY A 90 -4.35 4.55 16.84
N SER A 91 -4.77 5.72 16.38
CA SER A 91 -6.12 5.96 15.85
C SER A 91 -6.27 5.61 14.38
N ILE A 92 -5.23 5.12 13.70
CA ILE A 92 -5.35 4.63 12.32
C ILE A 92 -6.40 3.53 12.29
N GLN A 93 -7.31 3.61 11.33
CA GLN A 93 -8.26 2.54 11.07
C GLN A 93 -7.55 1.35 10.42
N VAL A 94 -7.57 0.19 11.09
CA VAL A 94 -6.99 -1.06 10.58
C VAL A 94 -8.10 -2.09 10.40
N ILE A 95 -8.32 -2.54 9.17
CA ILE A 95 -9.45 -3.37 8.77
C ILE A 95 -8.95 -4.77 8.39
N HIS A 96 -9.59 -5.80 8.97
CA HIS A 96 -9.46 -7.17 8.47
C HIS A 96 -10.34 -7.30 7.24
N SER A 97 -9.77 -7.47 6.06
CA SER A 97 -10.50 -7.49 4.80
C SER A 97 -9.79 -8.32 3.74
N ASN A 98 -10.53 -9.15 3.04
CA ASN A 98 -10.06 -9.79 1.82
C ASN A 98 -10.12 -8.76 0.67
N GLY A 99 -8.97 -8.14 0.37
CA GLY A 99 -8.93 -7.01 -0.54
C GLY A 99 -9.84 -5.88 -0.08
N PHE A 100 -10.89 -5.58 -0.85
CA PHE A 100 -11.81 -4.46 -0.60
C PHE A 100 -13.17 -4.85 0.00
N GLU A 101 -13.38 -6.13 0.36
CA GLU A 101 -14.69 -6.65 0.75
C GLU A 101 -15.27 -5.92 1.98
N ASP A 102 -14.47 -5.63 2.99
CA ASP A 102 -14.89 -5.00 4.24
C ASP A 102 -14.49 -3.52 4.34
N ILE A 103 -13.85 -2.96 3.31
CA ILE A 103 -13.50 -1.54 3.25
C ILE A 103 -14.70 -0.76 2.76
N GLN A 104 -15.31 0.04 3.63
CA GLN A 104 -16.48 0.87 3.28
C GLN A 104 -16.07 2.20 2.65
N GLU A 105 -14.89 2.69 2.97
CA GLU A 105 -14.37 3.96 2.51
C GLU A 105 -14.18 3.99 1.00
N LYS A 106 -14.44 5.16 0.44
CA LYS A 106 -14.28 5.50 -0.97
C LYS A 106 -13.52 6.81 -1.11
N ASP A 107 -13.29 7.17 -2.36
CA ASP A 107 -12.68 8.46 -2.72
C ASP A 107 -11.27 8.63 -2.14
N PHE A 108 -10.52 7.54 -2.09
CA PHE A 108 -9.09 7.61 -1.80
C PHE A 108 -8.38 8.44 -2.86
N THR A 109 -7.42 9.24 -2.43
CA THR A 109 -6.53 9.98 -3.34
C THR A 109 -5.27 9.21 -3.65
N LEU A 110 -4.91 8.28 -2.77
CA LEU A 110 -3.69 7.48 -2.89
C LEU A 110 -3.94 6.07 -2.34
N ILE A 111 -3.60 5.06 -3.15
CA ILE A 111 -3.54 3.67 -2.73
C ILE A 111 -2.11 3.18 -2.90
N LEU A 112 -1.53 2.62 -1.84
CA LEU A 112 -0.19 2.05 -1.82
C LEU A 112 -0.30 0.55 -1.53
N SER A 113 0.40 -0.29 -2.30
CA SER A 113 0.39 -1.74 -2.08
C SER A 113 1.71 -2.40 -2.48
N ASN A 114 2.14 -3.33 -1.63
CA ASN A 114 3.20 -4.28 -1.92
C ASN A 114 2.60 -5.70 -1.84
N PRO A 115 1.88 -6.15 -2.88
CA PRO A 115 1.17 -7.43 -2.83
C PRO A 115 2.15 -8.61 -2.89
N PRO A 116 1.74 -9.80 -2.38
CA PRO A 116 2.57 -11.00 -2.52
C PRO A 116 2.77 -11.35 -3.99
N TYR A 117 4.02 -11.34 -4.46
CA TYR A 117 4.36 -11.60 -5.88
C TYR A 117 4.78 -13.04 -6.17
N HIS A 118 4.73 -13.92 -5.16
CA HIS A 118 4.99 -15.37 -5.32
C HIS A 118 3.71 -16.17 -5.62
N SER A 119 2.54 -15.56 -5.46
CA SER A 119 1.24 -16.15 -5.78
C SER A 119 0.86 -15.95 -7.25
N ASP A 120 -0.28 -16.47 -7.65
CA ASP A 120 -0.87 -16.14 -8.95
C ASP A 120 -1.26 -14.66 -9.05
N PHE A 121 -1.76 -14.26 -10.21
CA PHE A 121 -2.13 -12.87 -10.46
C PHE A 121 -3.54 -12.48 -9.97
N SER A 122 -4.27 -13.36 -9.30
CA SER A 122 -5.64 -13.07 -8.85
C SER A 122 -5.69 -11.93 -7.84
N VAL A 123 -4.78 -11.92 -6.87
CA VAL A 123 -4.68 -10.86 -5.85
C VAL A 123 -4.35 -9.51 -6.48
N PRO A 124 -3.25 -9.33 -7.21
CA PRO A 124 -2.95 -8.03 -7.82
C PRO A 124 -3.98 -7.61 -8.87
N LYS A 125 -4.62 -8.54 -9.58
CA LYS A 125 -5.74 -8.23 -10.48
C LYS A 125 -6.89 -7.58 -9.70
N HIS A 126 -7.33 -8.20 -8.61
CA HIS A 126 -8.36 -7.67 -7.74
C HIS A 126 -7.99 -6.29 -7.19
N PHE A 127 -6.75 -6.14 -6.71
CA PHE A 127 -6.27 -4.88 -6.15
C PHE A 127 -6.29 -3.73 -7.17
N ILE A 128 -5.83 -3.97 -8.40
CA ILE A 128 -5.80 -2.95 -9.46
C ILE A 128 -7.22 -2.57 -9.90
N GLU A 129 -8.08 -3.55 -10.17
CA GLU A 129 -9.44 -3.32 -10.66
C GLU A 129 -10.31 -2.63 -9.58
N LYS A 130 -10.32 -3.16 -8.36
CA LYS A 130 -11.13 -2.61 -7.27
C LYS A 130 -10.53 -1.33 -6.71
N GLY A 131 -9.20 -1.20 -6.70
CA GLY A 131 -8.51 0.03 -6.33
C GLY A 131 -8.88 1.18 -7.24
N PHE A 132 -8.92 0.97 -8.55
CA PHE A 132 -9.45 1.96 -9.50
C PHE A 132 -10.84 2.45 -9.10
N ASN A 133 -11.75 1.54 -8.74
CA ASN A 133 -13.12 1.89 -8.37
C ASN A 133 -13.21 2.67 -7.03
N ARG A 134 -12.22 2.49 -6.15
CA ARG A 134 -12.17 3.17 -4.83
C ARG A 134 -11.40 4.49 -4.85
N LEU A 135 -10.64 4.76 -5.91
CA LEU A 135 -10.00 6.04 -6.13
C LEU A 135 -11.02 7.08 -6.61
N LYS A 136 -10.87 8.33 -6.15
CA LYS A 136 -11.51 9.48 -6.81
C LYS A 136 -10.79 9.81 -8.14
N ILE A 137 -11.40 10.58 -9.00
CA ILE A 137 -10.74 11.15 -10.18
C ILE A 137 -9.54 11.98 -9.73
N GLY A 138 -8.38 11.77 -10.38
CA GLY A 138 -7.10 12.36 -10.00
C GLY A 138 -6.34 11.57 -8.93
N GLY A 139 -6.98 10.58 -8.29
CA GLY A 139 -6.30 9.70 -7.34
C GLY A 139 -5.31 8.76 -8.02
N LYS A 140 -4.27 8.37 -7.28
CA LYS A 140 -3.15 7.55 -7.79
C LYS A 140 -3.07 6.23 -7.05
N MET A 141 -2.60 5.20 -7.75
CA MET A 141 -2.26 3.91 -7.17
C MET A 141 -0.80 3.60 -7.46
N TYR A 142 -0.05 3.28 -6.39
CA TYR A 142 1.30 2.74 -6.47
C TYR A 142 1.29 1.26 -6.11
N MET A 143 2.03 0.48 -6.86
CA MET A 143 2.23 -0.94 -6.56
C MET A 143 3.68 -1.33 -6.87
N VAL A 144 4.31 -2.04 -5.95
CA VAL A 144 5.67 -2.55 -6.12
C VAL A 144 5.68 -4.06 -6.29
N THR A 145 6.53 -4.55 -7.19
CA THR A 145 6.65 -5.98 -7.50
C THR A 145 7.99 -6.28 -8.18
N LYS A 146 8.39 -7.55 -8.22
CA LYS A 146 9.49 -8.03 -9.06
C LYS A 146 9.05 -8.52 -10.44
N ARG A 147 7.76 -8.51 -10.74
CA ARG A 147 7.16 -8.96 -12.01
C ARG A 147 6.73 -7.77 -12.85
N LYS A 148 7.32 -7.61 -14.05
CA LYS A 148 7.14 -6.41 -14.86
C LYS A 148 5.92 -6.47 -15.76
N ASP A 149 5.90 -7.42 -16.68
CA ASP A 149 5.08 -7.31 -17.90
C ASP A 149 3.59 -7.42 -17.61
N TRP A 150 3.19 -8.38 -16.80
CA TRP A 150 1.78 -8.55 -16.44
C TRP A 150 1.22 -7.32 -15.72
N TYR A 151 1.94 -6.82 -14.71
CA TYR A 151 1.52 -5.64 -13.95
C TYR A 151 1.43 -4.40 -14.83
N LYS A 152 2.46 -4.14 -15.65
CA LYS A 152 2.47 -3.02 -16.58
C LYS A 152 1.25 -3.06 -17.51
N ASN A 153 0.99 -4.21 -18.15
CA ASN A 153 -0.12 -4.39 -19.05
C ASN A 153 -1.48 -4.24 -18.34
N LYS A 154 -1.59 -4.76 -17.11
CA LYS A 154 -2.82 -4.64 -16.32
C LYS A 154 -3.11 -3.18 -15.92
N PHE A 155 -2.11 -2.44 -15.47
CA PHE A 155 -2.27 -1.01 -15.18
C PHE A 155 -2.68 -0.22 -16.42
N ILE A 156 -2.07 -0.48 -17.58
CA ILE A 156 -2.45 0.18 -18.84
C ILE A 156 -3.89 -0.14 -19.22
N ALA A 157 -4.32 -1.38 -19.10
CA ALA A 157 -5.68 -1.81 -19.44
C ALA A 157 -6.74 -1.13 -18.54
N ILE A 158 -6.44 -0.93 -17.27
CA ILE A 158 -7.40 -0.36 -16.31
C ILE A 158 -7.34 1.18 -16.29
N PHE A 159 -6.14 1.75 -16.20
CA PHE A 159 -5.94 3.19 -16.02
C PHE A 159 -5.68 3.97 -17.33
N GLY A 160 -5.33 3.29 -18.42
CA GLY A 160 -4.99 3.91 -19.71
C GLY A 160 -3.52 4.31 -19.86
N GLY A 161 -2.73 4.21 -18.81
CA GLY A 161 -1.31 4.50 -18.81
C GLY A 161 -0.66 4.15 -17.48
N VAL A 162 0.66 4.05 -17.46
CA VAL A 162 1.42 3.72 -16.25
C VAL A 162 2.81 4.36 -16.30
N ARG A 163 3.22 4.97 -15.20
CA ARG A 163 4.62 5.34 -14.94
C ARG A 163 5.29 4.18 -14.21
N THR A 164 6.49 3.83 -14.64
CA THR A 164 7.27 2.75 -14.03
C THR A 164 8.62 3.29 -13.57
N ASN A 165 8.93 3.14 -12.30
CA ASN A 165 10.25 3.33 -11.73
C ASN A 165 10.89 1.96 -11.49
N VAL A 166 12.20 1.87 -11.67
CA VAL A 166 12.98 0.66 -11.42
C VAL A 166 14.03 0.97 -10.38
N ILE A 167 14.01 0.27 -9.26
CA ILE A 167 15.01 0.40 -8.19
C ILE A 167 15.49 -1.02 -7.85
N GLU A 168 16.78 -1.29 -8.07
CA GLU A 168 17.35 -2.64 -8.03
C GLU A 168 16.55 -3.58 -8.96
N ASP A 169 15.96 -4.65 -8.42
CA ASP A 169 15.12 -5.61 -9.14
C ASP A 169 13.61 -5.39 -8.92
N TYR A 170 13.24 -4.25 -8.35
CA TYR A 170 11.85 -3.87 -8.11
C TYR A 170 11.31 -2.91 -9.16
N PHE A 171 10.08 -3.17 -9.59
CA PHE A 171 9.29 -2.29 -10.45
C PHE A 171 8.22 -1.62 -9.61
N ILE A 172 8.21 -0.29 -9.60
CA ILE A 172 7.19 0.50 -8.93
C ILE A 172 6.31 1.11 -10.01
N PHE A 173 5.08 0.66 -10.08
CA PHE A 173 4.06 1.15 -11.01
C PHE A 173 3.22 2.22 -10.34
N CYS A 174 2.95 3.30 -11.06
CA CYS A 174 2.06 4.37 -10.64
C CYS A 174 1.12 4.74 -11.77
N SER A 175 -0.18 4.74 -11.49
CA SER A 175 -1.20 5.23 -12.42
C SER A 175 -2.19 6.14 -11.72
N GLU A 176 -2.72 7.11 -12.49
CA GLU A 176 -3.73 8.06 -12.05
C GLU A 176 -5.08 7.71 -12.67
N LYS A 177 -6.13 7.74 -11.87
CA LYS A 177 -7.51 7.59 -12.35
C LYS A 177 -7.97 8.86 -13.04
N ARG A 178 -8.14 8.81 -14.36
CA ARG A 178 -8.55 9.94 -15.20
C ARG A 178 -9.98 9.88 -15.70
N SER A 179 -10.65 8.75 -15.50
CA SER A 179 -12.04 8.54 -15.91
C SER A 179 -12.79 7.67 -14.91
N THR A 180 -14.10 7.59 -15.07
CA THR A 180 -14.96 6.73 -14.23
C THR A 180 -15.01 5.28 -14.69
N GLN A 181 -14.50 4.99 -15.89
CA GLN A 181 -14.49 3.67 -16.50
C GLN A 181 -13.07 3.19 -16.77
N TYR A 182 -12.88 1.88 -16.85
CA TYR A 182 -11.63 1.28 -17.29
C TYR A 182 -11.29 1.73 -18.71
N ALA A 183 -10.00 1.81 -19.01
CA ALA A 183 -9.52 2.26 -20.32
C ALA A 183 -9.81 1.23 -21.44
N LYS A 184 -9.88 -0.07 -21.12
CA LYS A 184 -10.18 -1.17 -22.05
C LYS A 184 -11.14 -2.18 -21.41
#